data_cd3a4081501eab9b0a45fb26bca590cf
#
_entry.id   cd3a4081501eab9b0a45fb26bca590cf
#
_cell.length_a   1.000
_cell.length_b   1.000
_cell.length_c   1.000
_cell.angle_alpha   90.00
_cell.angle_beta   90.00
_cell.angle_gamma   90.00
#
_symmetry.space_group_name_H-M   'P 1'
#
loop_
_entity.id
_entity.type
_entity.pdbx_description
1 polymer ?
#
loop_
_entity_poly.entity_id
_entity_poly.type
_entity_poly.pdbx_seq_one_letter_code
_entity_poly.pdbx_strand_id
1 'polypeptide(L)'
;CDEPIVPGGPAAYFSNLPLRAMLSAIEAAGVPAAISNTAGTYVCNDLFYLSLHFAATAISRTAHEGGAAHSGFRPGVPVGVGFIHLPALPEQVGQGAGVAPGDGRRAGAPEPVIPSLSLAQMLKAVAAAIEAIGDMGWRY
;
A
#
# COMPACT_ATOMS: atom_id res chain seq x y z
N CYS A 1 -3.17 13.36 17.69
CA CYS A 1 -3.67 13.82 16.38
C CYS A 1 -3.08 15.19 16.13
N ASP A 2 -2.92 15.60 14.89
CA ASP A 2 -2.40 16.91 14.45
C ASP A 2 -0.88 17.08 14.59
N GLU A 3 -0.14 16.03 14.88
CA GLU A 3 1.32 16.07 14.85
C GLU A 3 1.85 15.43 13.54
N PRO A 4 2.91 15.99 12.95
CA PRO A 4 3.52 15.39 11.76
C PRO A 4 4.12 14.02 12.10
N ILE A 5 3.93 13.03 11.20
CA ILE A 5 4.50 11.67 11.37
C ILE A 5 6.03 11.76 11.53
N VAL A 6 6.68 12.63 10.77
CA VAL A 6 8.11 12.94 10.92
C VAL A 6 8.28 14.43 11.07
N PRO A 7 8.84 14.91 12.20
CA PRO A 7 9.15 16.33 12.40
C PRO A 7 10.04 16.85 11.27
N GLY A 8 9.59 17.92 10.60
CA GLY A 8 10.30 18.50 9.43
C GLY A 8 10.17 17.72 8.12
N GLY A 9 9.44 16.62 8.12
CA GLY A 9 9.11 15.87 6.90
C GLY A 9 8.07 16.61 6.05
N PRO A 10 7.90 16.21 4.76
CA PRO A 10 6.88 16.77 3.89
C PRO A 10 5.48 16.40 4.37
N ALA A 11 4.49 17.21 4.01
CA ALA A 11 3.09 16.99 4.41
C ALA A 11 2.48 15.69 3.86
N ALA A 12 2.96 15.20 2.73
CA ALA A 12 2.51 13.95 2.11
C ALA A 12 3.57 13.36 1.20
N TYR A 13 3.45 12.05 0.96
CA TYR A 13 4.16 11.31 -0.07
C TYR A 13 3.16 10.63 -0.99
N PHE A 14 3.58 10.39 -2.22
CA PHE A 14 2.84 9.60 -3.20
C PHE A 14 3.63 8.35 -3.58
N SER A 15 2.92 7.26 -3.89
CA SER A 15 3.55 6.07 -4.46
C SER A 15 4.32 6.43 -5.73
N ASN A 16 5.51 5.88 -5.86
CA ASN A 16 6.33 5.99 -7.07
C ASN A 16 6.29 4.71 -7.92
N LEU A 17 5.41 3.75 -7.58
CA LEU A 17 5.17 2.55 -8.36
C LEU A 17 4.28 2.82 -9.59
N PRO A 18 4.34 1.99 -10.63
CA PRO A 18 3.53 2.11 -11.84
C PRO A 18 2.08 1.65 -11.60
N LEU A 19 1.33 2.38 -10.76
CA LEU A 19 0.01 1.97 -10.27
C LEU A 19 -0.99 1.60 -11.38
N ARG A 20 -0.94 2.29 -12.54
CA ARG A 20 -1.84 1.98 -13.66
C ARG A 20 -1.52 0.64 -14.32
N ALA A 21 -0.24 0.31 -14.48
CA ALA A 21 0.18 -0.99 -15.01
C ALA A 21 -0.17 -2.11 -14.03
N MET A 22 0.05 -1.90 -12.73
CA MET A 22 -0.36 -2.83 -11.67
C MET A 22 -1.88 -3.07 -11.70
N LEU A 23 -2.69 -2.00 -11.77
CA LEU A 23 -4.15 -2.12 -11.86
C LEU A 23 -4.56 -2.95 -13.09
N SER A 24 -4.03 -2.61 -14.27
CA SER A 24 -4.34 -3.34 -15.51
C SER A 24 -3.96 -4.82 -15.43
N ALA A 25 -2.83 -5.16 -14.81
CA ALA A 25 -2.40 -6.54 -14.64
C ALA A 25 -3.32 -7.31 -13.68
N ILE A 26 -3.75 -6.69 -12.58
CA ILE A 26 -4.69 -7.29 -11.62
C ILE A 26 -6.05 -7.55 -12.29
N GLU A 27 -6.56 -6.58 -13.05
CA GLU A 27 -7.83 -6.72 -13.78
C GLU A 27 -7.74 -7.79 -14.88
N ALA A 28 -6.64 -7.84 -15.63
CA ALA A 28 -6.37 -8.88 -16.61
C ALA A 28 -6.29 -10.28 -15.98
N ALA A 29 -5.85 -10.36 -14.73
CA ALA A 29 -5.89 -11.59 -13.94
C ALA A 29 -7.32 -11.95 -13.45
N GLY A 30 -8.34 -11.15 -13.76
CA GLY A 30 -9.73 -11.40 -13.40
C GLY A 30 -10.05 -11.10 -11.94
N VAL A 31 -9.25 -10.25 -11.27
CA VAL A 31 -9.50 -9.82 -9.90
C VAL A 31 -9.93 -8.34 -9.91
N PRO A 32 -11.05 -7.98 -9.26
CA PRO A 32 -11.47 -6.58 -9.18
C PRO A 32 -10.47 -5.79 -8.34
N ALA A 33 -10.09 -4.61 -8.84
CA ALA A 33 -9.16 -3.71 -8.17
C ALA A 33 -9.48 -2.25 -8.49
N ALA A 34 -8.96 -1.34 -7.68
CA ALA A 34 -9.06 0.10 -7.92
C ALA A 34 -7.86 0.83 -7.32
N ILE A 35 -7.49 1.96 -7.90
CA ILE A 35 -6.49 2.86 -7.30
C ILE A 35 -7.18 3.70 -6.24
N SER A 36 -6.63 3.69 -5.02
CA SER A 36 -7.04 4.58 -3.93
C SER A 36 -6.15 5.81 -3.89
N ASN A 37 -6.71 6.96 -3.56
CA ASN A 37 -5.98 8.21 -3.35
C ASN A 37 -5.45 8.37 -1.91
N THR A 38 -5.67 7.39 -1.05
CA THR A 38 -5.27 7.44 0.36
C THR A 38 -5.03 6.05 0.91
N ALA A 39 -4.09 5.93 1.85
CA ALA A 39 -3.89 4.73 2.66
C ALA A 39 -4.75 4.73 3.95
N GLY A 40 -5.67 5.69 4.08
CA GLY A 40 -6.49 5.87 5.27
C GLY A 40 -5.87 6.84 6.27
N THR A 41 -6.34 6.77 7.53
CA THR A 41 -5.95 7.68 8.61
C THR A 41 -5.42 6.94 9.84
N TYR A 42 -5.00 5.69 9.68
CA TYR A 42 -4.50 4.81 10.74
C TYR A 42 -3.09 4.32 10.44
N VAL A 43 -2.68 3.24 11.08
CA VAL A 43 -1.36 2.61 10.97
C VAL A 43 -0.91 2.39 9.51
N CYS A 44 -1.82 2.09 8.60
CA CYS A 44 -1.51 1.91 7.18
C CYS A 44 -0.93 3.19 6.55
N ASN A 45 -1.50 4.34 6.90
CA ASN A 45 -0.98 5.63 6.44
C ASN A 45 0.40 5.92 7.02
N ASP A 46 0.59 5.68 8.31
CA ASP A 46 1.87 5.91 8.98
C ASP A 46 2.96 5.01 8.40
N LEU A 47 2.66 3.72 8.22
CA LEU A 47 3.58 2.75 7.63
C LEU A 47 3.97 3.14 6.20
N PHE A 48 2.98 3.53 5.38
CA PHE A 48 3.23 3.93 4.00
C PHE A 48 4.04 5.22 3.92
N TYR A 49 3.70 6.23 4.73
CA TYR A 49 4.45 7.47 4.82
C TYR A 49 5.90 7.22 5.24
N LEU A 50 6.12 6.47 6.32
CA LEU A 50 7.47 6.15 6.84
C LEU A 50 8.30 5.37 5.82
N SER A 51 7.71 4.43 5.10
CA SER A 51 8.40 3.66 4.06
C SER A 51 8.87 4.57 2.91
N LEU A 52 8.03 5.50 2.47
CA LEU A 52 8.37 6.48 1.44
C LEU A 52 9.41 7.50 1.94
N HIS A 53 9.27 7.97 3.18
CA HIS A 53 10.24 8.87 3.81
C HIS A 53 11.62 8.21 3.92
N PHE A 54 11.66 6.97 4.38
CA PHE A 54 12.89 6.18 4.46
C PHE A 54 13.54 6.01 3.08
N ALA A 55 12.76 5.61 2.05
CA ALA A 55 13.27 5.47 0.70
C ALA A 55 13.85 6.78 0.15
N ALA A 56 13.15 7.89 0.34
CA ALA A 56 13.58 9.21 -0.11
C ALA A 56 14.87 9.69 0.59
N THR A 57 14.97 9.47 1.89
CA THR A 57 16.13 9.91 2.70
C THR A 57 17.33 8.98 2.55
N ALA A 58 17.12 7.67 2.41
CA ALA A 58 18.20 6.70 2.18
C ALA A 58 18.92 6.97 0.85
N ILE A 59 18.19 7.30 -0.20
CA ILE A 59 18.76 7.66 -1.51
C ILE A 59 19.63 8.94 -1.38
N SER A 60 19.16 9.93 -0.61
CA SER A 60 19.90 11.18 -0.40
C SER A 60 21.19 10.96 0.40
N ARG A 61 21.20 10.10 1.40
CA ARG A 61 22.36 9.82 2.26
C ARG A 61 23.45 9.07 1.52
N THR A 62 23.10 8.09 0.68
CA THR A 62 24.09 7.34 -0.12
C THR A 62 24.78 8.19 -1.18
N ALA A 63 24.16 9.28 -1.61
CA ALA A 63 24.76 10.23 -2.53
C ALA A 63 25.83 11.14 -1.88
N HIS A 64 25.80 11.32 -0.55
CA HIS A 64 26.70 12.21 0.18
C HIS A 64 27.83 11.48 0.97
N GLU A 65 27.60 10.27 1.38
CA GLU A 65 28.53 9.48 2.17
C GLU A 65 29.00 8.30 1.31
N GLY A 66 30.23 8.31 0.83
CA GLY A 66 30.87 7.17 0.16
C GLY A 66 31.04 5.93 1.08
N GLY A 67 30.07 5.69 1.96
CA GLY A 67 30.06 4.69 3.01
C GLY A 67 29.39 3.38 2.58
N ALA A 68 29.99 2.27 3.00
CA ALA A 68 29.51 0.91 2.78
C ALA A 68 28.04 0.76 3.23
N ALA A 69 27.18 0.35 2.30
CA ALA A 69 25.76 0.11 2.55
C ALA A 69 25.58 -1.08 3.52
N HIS A 70 25.24 -0.79 4.77
CA HIS A 70 24.85 -1.80 5.76
C HIS A 70 23.38 -2.26 5.64
N SER A 71 22.66 -1.75 4.66
CA SER A 71 21.21 -2.02 4.50
C SER A 71 20.94 -2.51 3.09
N GLY A 72 21.25 -3.59 2.60
CA GLY A 72 20.82 -4.21 1.32
C GLY A 72 20.38 -3.27 0.16
N PHE A 73 20.42 -1.97 0.36
CA PHE A 73 20.12 -0.93 -0.62
C PHE A 73 21.32 -0.69 -1.52
N ARG A 74 21.13 -0.86 -2.82
CA ARG A 74 22.14 -0.51 -3.81
C ARG A 74 22.11 1.01 -4.05
N PRO A 75 23.23 1.74 -3.85
CA PRO A 75 23.32 3.15 -4.20
C PRO A 75 22.93 3.38 -5.66
N GLY A 76 22.08 4.38 -5.91
CA GLY A 76 21.66 4.73 -7.27
C GLY A 76 20.51 3.88 -7.86
N VAL A 77 20.02 2.86 -7.15
CA VAL A 77 18.83 2.13 -7.59
C VAL A 77 17.59 2.78 -6.96
N PRO A 78 16.63 3.25 -7.78
CA PRO A 78 15.39 3.80 -7.24
C PRO A 78 14.62 2.75 -6.43
N VAL A 79 14.22 3.09 -5.22
CA VAL A 79 13.37 2.24 -4.38
C VAL A 79 11.92 2.54 -4.69
N GLY A 80 11.22 1.55 -5.23
CA GLY A 80 9.78 1.62 -5.44
C GLY A 80 9.03 1.33 -4.14
N VAL A 81 8.13 2.23 -3.74
CA VAL A 81 7.27 2.04 -2.57
C VAL A 81 5.81 2.24 -2.96
N GLY A 82 4.99 1.28 -2.61
CA GLY A 82 3.55 1.31 -2.79
C GLY A 82 2.85 0.60 -1.64
N PHE A 83 1.54 0.67 -1.63
CA PHE A 83 0.71 0.04 -0.63
C PHE A 83 -0.50 -0.63 -1.30
N ILE A 84 -0.80 -1.86 -0.93
CA ILE A 84 -1.95 -2.60 -1.42
C ILE A 84 -2.82 -2.96 -0.22
N HIS A 85 -4.06 -2.48 -0.21
CA HIS A 85 -5.08 -2.95 0.73
C HIS A 85 -5.75 -4.19 0.15
N LEU A 86 -5.75 -5.26 0.93
CA LEU A 86 -6.49 -6.48 0.61
C LEU A 86 -7.83 -6.47 1.36
N PRO A 87 -8.94 -6.89 0.72
CA PRO A 87 -10.22 -6.99 1.39
C PRO A 87 -10.23 -8.14 2.41
N ALA A 88 -11.31 -8.22 3.19
CA ALA A 88 -11.52 -9.33 4.11
C ALA A 88 -11.67 -10.67 3.37
N LEU A 89 -11.36 -11.77 4.05
CA LEU A 89 -11.72 -13.09 3.57
C LEU A 89 -13.25 -13.32 3.71
N PRO A 90 -13.89 -14.11 2.85
CA PRO A 90 -15.33 -14.38 2.93
C PRO A 90 -15.78 -14.90 4.29
N GLU A 91 -14.99 -15.74 4.93
CA GLU A 91 -15.25 -16.28 6.26
C GLU A 91 -15.17 -15.22 7.38
N GLN A 92 -14.43 -14.14 7.17
CA GLN A 92 -14.34 -13.03 8.12
C GLN A 92 -15.56 -12.12 8.06
N VAL A 93 -16.15 -11.96 6.87
CA VAL A 93 -17.34 -11.12 6.67
C VAL A 93 -18.56 -11.70 7.40
N GLY A 94 -18.70 -13.03 7.44
CA GLY A 94 -19.80 -13.73 8.12
C GLY A 94 -19.74 -13.69 9.66
N GLN A 95 -18.63 -13.29 10.26
CA GLN A 95 -18.42 -13.28 11.71
C GLN A 95 -18.59 -11.90 12.37
N GLY A 96 -19.23 -10.96 11.69
CA GLY A 96 -19.43 -9.61 12.22
C GLY A 96 -18.15 -8.76 12.25
N ALA A 97 -17.17 -9.13 11.44
CA ALA A 97 -15.91 -8.39 11.33
C ALA A 97 -16.18 -6.99 10.76
N GLY A 98 -16.05 -5.98 11.58
CA GLY A 98 -15.75 -4.65 11.09
C GLY A 98 -16.71 -3.52 11.38
N VAL A 99 -17.71 -3.67 12.21
CA VAL A 99 -18.47 -2.52 12.70
C VAL A 99 -18.12 -2.25 14.15
N ALA A 100 -17.31 -1.23 14.39
CA ALA A 100 -17.06 -0.77 15.76
C ALA A 100 -18.38 -0.36 16.42
N PRO A 101 -18.63 -0.76 17.69
CA PRO A 101 -19.78 -0.25 18.43
C PRO A 101 -19.68 1.29 18.49
N GLY A 102 -20.65 1.98 17.95
CA GLY A 102 -20.72 3.43 18.02
C GLY A 102 -20.42 4.20 16.73
N ASP A 103 -20.50 3.58 15.56
CA ASP A 103 -20.30 4.24 14.25
C ASP A 103 -21.36 5.27 13.86
N GLY A 104 -22.29 5.59 14.74
CA GLY A 104 -23.33 6.61 14.52
C GLY A 104 -24.43 6.20 13.53
N ARG A 105 -24.55 4.92 13.19
CA ARG A 105 -25.57 4.45 12.24
C ARG A 105 -26.98 4.61 12.78
N ARG A 106 -27.87 5.01 11.90
CA ARG A 106 -29.31 5.01 12.18
C ARG A 106 -29.82 3.56 12.27
N ALA A 107 -30.63 3.28 13.29
CA ALA A 107 -31.35 2.03 13.40
C ALA A 107 -32.16 1.76 12.11
N GLY A 108 -31.98 0.56 11.52
CA GLY A 108 -32.66 0.18 10.27
C GLY A 108 -31.90 0.51 8.98
N ALA A 109 -30.68 1.05 9.04
CA ALA A 109 -29.85 1.17 7.85
C ALA A 109 -29.42 -0.22 7.35
N PRO A 110 -29.38 -0.46 6.02
CA PRO A 110 -28.93 -1.74 5.47
C PRO A 110 -27.49 -2.03 5.91
N GLU A 111 -27.21 -3.28 6.22
CA GLU A 111 -25.84 -3.74 6.51
C GLU A 111 -24.91 -3.38 5.34
N PRO A 112 -23.71 -2.84 5.61
CA PRO A 112 -22.78 -2.54 4.56
C PRO A 112 -22.31 -3.84 3.94
N VAL A 113 -22.29 -3.90 2.64
CA VAL A 113 -21.61 -4.98 1.91
C VAL A 113 -20.10 -4.78 2.09
N ILE A 114 -19.49 -5.61 2.93
CA ILE A 114 -18.03 -5.61 3.09
C ILE A 114 -17.45 -6.38 1.89
N PRO A 115 -16.64 -5.73 1.04
CA PRO A 115 -16.00 -6.44 -0.06
C PRO A 115 -15.12 -7.57 0.48
N SER A 116 -15.18 -8.73 -0.15
CA SER A 116 -14.33 -9.87 0.23
C SER A 116 -13.79 -10.57 -1.01
N LEU A 117 -12.60 -11.14 -0.86
CA LEU A 117 -11.94 -11.97 -1.88
C LEU A 117 -11.39 -13.21 -1.22
N SER A 118 -11.41 -14.33 -1.94
CA SER A 118 -10.72 -15.54 -1.47
C SER A 118 -9.20 -15.32 -1.42
N LEU A 119 -8.52 -16.07 -0.57
CA LEU A 119 -7.05 -16.01 -0.48
C LEU A 119 -6.39 -16.25 -1.85
N ALA A 120 -6.92 -17.18 -2.64
CA ALA A 120 -6.42 -17.47 -3.99
C ALA A 120 -6.52 -16.25 -4.92
N GLN A 121 -7.62 -15.50 -4.86
CA GLN A 121 -7.78 -14.26 -5.64
C GLN A 121 -6.82 -13.17 -5.17
N MET A 122 -6.64 -13.01 -3.85
CA MET A 122 -5.69 -12.05 -3.29
C MET A 122 -4.25 -12.36 -3.71
N LEU A 123 -3.83 -13.63 -3.63
CA LEU A 123 -2.50 -14.07 -4.07
C LEU A 123 -2.30 -13.80 -5.56
N LYS A 124 -3.31 -14.10 -6.39
CA LYS A 124 -3.27 -13.84 -7.83
C LYS A 124 -3.13 -12.34 -8.13
N ALA A 125 -3.85 -11.49 -7.42
CA ALA A 125 -3.76 -10.04 -7.57
C ALA A 125 -2.38 -9.50 -7.21
N VAL A 126 -1.83 -9.93 -6.06
CA VAL A 126 -0.50 -9.49 -5.60
C VAL A 126 0.59 -9.97 -6.55
N ALA A 127 0.52 -11.23 -7.03
CA ALA A 127 1.48 -11.75 -8.01
C ALA A 127 1.46 -10.93 -9.30
N ALA A 128 0.29 -10.67 -9.88
CA ALA A 128 0.14 -9.87 -11.08
C ALA A 128 0.69 -8.43 -10.90
N ALA A 129 0.47 -7.83 -9.73
CA ALA A 129 1.01 -6.52 -9.42
C ALA A 129 2.55 -6.50 -9.36
N ILE A 130 3.15 -7.52 -8.75
CA ILE A 130 4.61 -7.66 -8.65
C ILE A 130 5.23 -7.89 -10.04
N GLU A 131 4.64 -8.76 -10.85
CA GLU A 131 5.09 -9.01 -12.23
C GLU A 131 5.06 -7.73 -13.06
N ALA A 132 4.00 -6.93 -12.97
CA ALA A 132 3.88 -5.66 -13.69
C ALA A 132 4.96 -4.63 -13.25
N ILE A 133 5.43 -4.68 -12.02
CA ILE A 133 6.56 -3.85 -11.56
C ILE A 133 7.87 -4.35 -12.19
N GLY A 134 8.08 -5.67 -12.23
CA GLY A 134 9.29 -6.30 -12.80
C GLY A 134 9.45 -6.01 -14.30
N ASP A 135 8.37 -6.07 -15.06
CA ASP A 135 8.36 -5.83 -16.51
C ASP A 135 8.76 -4.40 -16.90
N MET A 136 8.58 -3.44 -16.02
CA MET A 136 8.99 -2.05 -16.24
C MET A 136 10.47 -1.77 -15.95
N GLY A 137 11.28 -2.80 -15.73
CA GLY A 137 12.72 -2.66 -15.55
C GLY A 137 13.17 -2.31 -14.13
N TRP A 138 12.28 -2.39 -13.16
CA TRP A 138 12.64 -2.39 -11.75
C TRP A 138 13.34 -3.72 -11.43
N ARG A 139 14.66 -3.78 -11.64
CA ARG A 139 15.44 -4.96 -11.28
C ARG A 139 15.88 -4.83 -9.83
N TYR A 140 15.54 -5.84 -9.05
CA TYR A 140 15.95 -6.00 -7.65
C TYR A 140 17.47 -6.14 -7.51
#